data_db1a8752e6f98ab2f3596a65dfbb7129
#
_entry.id   db1a8752e6f98ab2f3596a65dfbb7129
#
_cell.length_a   1.000
_cell.length_b   1.000
_cell.length_c   1.000
_cell.angle_alpha   90.00
_cell.angle_beta   90.00
_cell.angle_gamma   90.00
#
_symmetry.space_group_name_H-M   'P 1'
#
loop_
_entity.id
_entity.type
_entity.pdbx_description
1 polymer ?
#
loop_
_entity_poly.entity_id
_entity_poly.type
_entity_poly.pdbx_seq_one_letter_code
_entity_poly.pdbx_strand_id
1 'polypeptide(L)'
;MKHRVIFPSESIEKKFGKILSKIPSQIRNDIMEAIEKLADNPRPFGQKPFKQLTPPIECYQFTAQYRIRIGDYRVLYSVDDEKKTVWILVLRKRNEKTYS
;
A
#
# COMPACT_ATOMS: atom_id res chain seq x y z
N MET A 1 -5.10 -9.07 17.05
CA MET A 1 -6.01 -9.61 16.05
C MET A 1 -5.60 -9.16 14.67
N LYS A 2 -5.56 -10.08 13.73
CA LYS A 2 -5.10 -9.74 12.37
C LYS A 2 -6.14 -8.99 11.57
N HIS A 3 -5.70 -8.02 10.83
CA HIS A 3 -6.51 -7.35 9.81
C HIS A 3 -6.45 -8.16 8.52
N ARG A 4 -7.51 -8.07 7.75
CA ARG A 4 -7.47 -8.59 6.37
C ARG A 4 -6.76 -7.57 5.50
N VAL A 5 -5.94 -8.06 4.57
CA VAL A 5 -5.22 -7.18 3.63
C VAL A 5 -5.74 -7.53 2.24
N ILE A 6 -6.51 -6.62 1.67
CA ILE A 6 -7.18 -6.87 0.39
C ILE A 6 -7.22 -5.61 -0.46
N PHE A 7 -7.55 -5.79 -1.74
CA PHE A 7 -7.80 -4.68 -2.64
C PHE A 7 -9.28 -4.30 -2.58
N PRO A 8 -9.62 -3.01 -2.70
CA PRO A 8 -11.02 -2.59 -2.62
C PRO A 8 -11.83 -2.92 -3.87
N SER A 9 -11.17 -3.19 -5.00
CA SER A 9 -11.86 -3.53 -6.23
C SER A 9 -10.94 -4.32 -7.14
N GLU A 10 -11.55 -5.02 -8.09
CA GLU A 10 -10.81 -5.78 -9.10
C GLU A 10 -9.97 -4.86 -9.98
N SER A 11 -10.48 -3.67 -10.26
CA SER A 11 -9.75 -2.68 -11.04
C SER A 11 -8.45 -2.27 -10.35
N ILE A 12 -8.51 -2.01 -9.06
CA ILE A 12 -7.33 -1.66 -8.26
C ILE A 12 -6.34 -2.82 -8.23
N GLU A 13 -6.85 -4.02 -8.03
CA GLU A 13 -6.00 -5.22 -8.00
C GLU A 13 -5.24 -5.39 -9.31
N LYS A 14 -5.92 -5.19 -10.44
CA LYS A 14 -5.29 -5.32 -11.75
C LYS A 14 -4.22 -4.25 -11.98
N LYS A 15 -4.51 -3.02 -11.59
CA LYS A 15 -3.52 -1.95 -11.74
C LYS A 15 -2.28 -2.21 -10.90
N PHE A 16 -2.49 -2.67 -9.68
CA PHE A 16 -1.39 -3.01 -8.78
C PHE A 16 -0.55 -4.15 -9.36
N GLY A 17 -1.21 -5.21 -9.81
CA GLY A 17 -0.53 -6.37 -10.37
C GLY A 17 0.25 -6.06 -11.62
N LYS A 18 -0.27 -5.15 -12.46
CA LYS A 18 0.41 -4.74 -13.68
C LYS A 18 1.74 -4.06 -13.38
N ILE A 19 1.73 -3.18 -12.39
CA ILE A 19 2.96 -2.51 -11.97
C ILE A 19 3.92 -3.52 -11.33
N LEU A 20 3.38 -4.35 -10.43
CA LEU A 20 4.17 -5.34 -9.73
C LEU A 20 4.87 -6.30 -10.69
N SER A 21 4.22 -6.68 -11.79
CA SER A 21 4.77 -7.62 -12.74
C SER A 21 6.03 -7.11 -13.45
N LYS A 22 6.23 -5.80 -13.47
CA LYS A 22 7.39 -5.18 -14.12
C LYS A 22 8.57 -4.99 -13.19
N ILE A 23 8.42 -5.36 -11.93
CA ILE A 23 9.46 -5.18 -10.92
C ILE A 23 10.26 -6.45 -10.78
N PRO A 24 11.59 -6.36 -10.59
CA PRO A 24 12.43 -7.56 -10.39
C PRO A 24 11.92 -8.40 -9.23
N SER A 25 12.07 -9.73 -9.35
CA SER A 25 11.47 -10.66 -8.40
C SER A 25 11.89 -10.44 -6.95
N GLN A 26 13.13 -10.06 -6.72
CA GLN A 26 13.61 -9.82 -5.36
C GLN A 26 12.82 -8.70 -4.69
N ILE A 27 12.63 -7.60 -5.43
CA ILE A 27 11.91 -6.44 -4.90
C ILE A 27 10.43 -6.75 -4.78
N ARG A 28 9.88 -7.51 -5.74
CA ARG A 28 8.49 -7.96 -5.68
C ARG A 28 8.23 -8.72 -4.38
N ASN A 29 9.13 -9.63 -4.04
CA ASN A 29 9.00 -10.42 -2.82
C ASN A 29 9.04 -9.53 -1.59
N ASP A 30 9.93 -8.54 -1.59
CA ASP A 30 10.03 -7.59 -0.48
C ASP A 30 8.75 -6.79 -0.31
N ILE A 31 8.15 -6.37 -1.44
CA ILE A 31 6.91 -5.61 -1.42
C ILE A 31 5.77 -6.47 -0.84
N MET A 32 5.65 -7.70 -1.32
CA MET A 32 4.59 -8.58 -0.85
C MET A 32 4.75 -8.92 0.62
N GLU A 33 5.98 -9.12 1.06
CA GLU A 33 6.24 -9.39 2.47
C GLU A 33 5.86 -8.20 3.34
N ALA A 34 6.20 -6.99 2.90
CA ALA A 34 5.85 -5.78 3.64
C ALA A 34 4.33 -5.62 3.74
N ILE A 35 3.62 -5.91 2.65
CA ILE A 35 2.16 -5.84 2.65
C ILE A 35 1.57 -6.86 3.62
N GLU A 36 2.07 -8.08 3.62
CA GLU A 36 1.57 -9.13 4.52
C GLU A 36 1.75 -8.77 5.98
N LYS A 37 2.83 -8.07 6.30
CA LYS A 37 3.07 -7.65 7.68
C LYS A 37 2.05 -6.63 8.18
N LEU A 38 1.38 -5.95 7.27
CA LEU A 38 0.35 -4.99 7.65
C LEU A 38 -0.85 -5.68 8.29
N ALA A 39 -1.02 -6.98 8.07
CA ALA A 39 -2.09 -7.72 8.72
C ALA A 39 -1.93 -7.73 10.24
N ASP A 40 -0.69 -7.80 10.71
CA ASP A 40 -0.40 -7.82 12.15
C ASP A 40 -0.19 -6.42 12.71
N ASN A 41 0.29 -5.51 11.90
CA ASN A 41 0.57 -4.13 12.36
C ASN A 41 0.26 -3.16 11.22
N PRO A 42 -1.01 -2.76 11.08
CA PRO A 42 -1.42 -1.90 9.96
C PRO A 42 -0.82 -0.50 10.01
N ARG A 43 -0.43 -0.03 11.19
CA ARG A 43 0.16 1.30 11.36
C ARG A 43 1.48 1.16 12.12
N PRO A 44 2.57 0.76 11.42
CA PRO A 44 3.85 0.56 12.12
C PRO A 44 4.51 1.88 12.49
N PHE A 45 3.91 2.58 13.43
CA PHE A 45 4.44 3.83 13.95
C PHE A 45 5.86 3.66 14.47
N GLY A 46 6.70 4.67 14.22
CA GLY A 46 8.08 4.63 14.67
C GLY A 46 9.03 3.92 13.72
N GLN A 47 8.52 3.23 12.71
CA GLN A 47 9.36 2.59 11.71
C GLN A 47 9.56 3.52 10.53
N LYS A 48 10.79 3.66 10.07
CA LYS A 48 11.13 4.60 8.99
C LYS A 48 10.34 4.42 7.71
N PRO A 49 10.08 3.18 7.24
CA PRO A 49 9.35 3.02 5.99
C PRO A 49 7.91 3.50 6.03
N PHE A 50 7.32 3.58 7.22
CA PHE A 50 5.92 3.95 7.39
C PHE A 50 5.77 5.46 7.55
N LYS A 51 4.73 6.00 6.93
CA LYS A 51 4.36 7.40 7.11
C LYS A 51 2.86 7.60 7.00
N GLN A 52 2.33 8.39 7.89
CA GLN A 52 0.95 8.86 7.77
C GLN A 52 0.92 10.01 6.76
N LEU A 53 -0.03 9.95 5.85
CA LEU A 53 -0.15 10.97 4.80
C LEU A 53 -1.00 12.13 5.31
N THR A 54 -0.40 13.32 5.38
CA THR A 54 -1.08 14.53 5.85
C THR A 54 -0.82 15.66 4.86
N PRO A 55 -1.81 16.01 4.05
CA PRO A 55 -3.15 15.43 4.01
C PRO A 55 -3.18 14.05 3.35
N PRO A 56 -4.25 13.28 3.53
CA PRO A 56 -4.43 12.03 2.81
C PRO A 56 -4.45 12.27 1.31
N ILE A 57 -4.10 11.23 0.55
CA ILE A 57 -3.98 11.33 -0.90
C ILE A 57 -5.16 10.61 -1.57
N GLU A 58 -5.82 11.32 -2.48
CA GLU A 58 -6.88 10.70 -3.28
C GLU A 58 -6.26 9.79 -4.33
N CYS A 59 -6.68 8.54 -4.36
CA CYS A 59 -6.19 7.55 -5.31
C CYS A 59 -7.39 6.91 -5.99
N TYR A 60 -7.64 7.32 -7.22
CA TYR A 60 -8.82 6.88 -7.98
C TYR A 60 -10.09 7.34 -7.25
N GLN A 61 -10.86 6.43 -6.67
CA GLN A 61 -12.06 6.77 -5.90
C GLN A 61 -11.86 6.54 -4.40
N PHE A 62 -10.63 6.32 -4.00
CA PHE A 62 -10.32 5.97 -2.62
C PHE A 62 -9.33 6.95 -2.03
N THR A 63 -9.28 7.01 -0.70
CA THR A 63 -8.39 7.91 0.01
C THR A 63 -7.31 7.10 0.71
N ALA A 64 -6.05 7.35 0.36
CA ALA A 64 -4.92 6.72 1.03
C ALA A 64 -4.55 7.51 2.26
N GLN A 65 -4.50 6.85 3.40
CA GLN A 65 -4.15 7.48 4.68
C GLN A 65 -2.68 7.26 5.04
N TYR A 66 -2.08 6.20 4.53
CA TYR A 66 -0.74 5.78 4.92
C TYR A 66 0.06 5.34 3.73
N ARG A 67 1.37 5.37 3.91
CA ARG A 67 2.29 4.89 2.90
C ARG A 67 3.38 4.03 3.57
N ILE A 68 3.76 2.95 2.91
CA ILE A 68 4.92 2.17 3.33
C ILE A 68 5.90 2.12 2.16
N ARG A 69 7.18 2.32 2.46
CA ARG A 69 8.21 2.39 1.44
C ARG A 69 9.04 1.11 1.43
N ILE A 70 9.24 0.57 0.25
CA ILE A 70 10.09 -0.60 0.04
C ILE A 70 11.06 -0.25 -1.08
N GLY A 71 12.31 0.07 -0.72
CA GLY A 71 13.30 0.50 -1.71
C GLY A 71 12.82 1.74 -2.43
N ASP A 72 12.76 1.67 -3.75
CA ASP A 72 12.32 2.79 -4.58
C ASP A 72 10.81 2.81 -4.80
N TYR A 73 10.07 1.95 -4.13
CA TYR A 73 8.63 1.83 -4.34
C TYR A 73 7.86 2.19 -3.09
N ARG A 74 6.63 2.61 -3.30
CA ARG A 74 5.71 2.96 -2.22
C ARG A 74 4.40 2.25 -2.41
N VAL A 75 3.84 1.76 -1.31
CA VAL A 75 2.48 1.22 -1.29
C VAL A 75 1.63 2.20 -0.50
N LEU A 76 0.58 2.70 -1.14
CA LEU A 76 -0.38 3.59 -0.49
C LEU A 76 -1.59 2.76 -0.08
N TYR A 77 -2.07 2.98 1.13
CA TYR A 77 -3.14 2.15 1.66
C TYR A 77 -3.96 2.90 2.72
N SER A 78 -5.08 2.32 3.08
CA SER A 78 -5.88 2.84 4.17
C SER A 78 -6.27 1.70 5.11
N VAL A 79 -6.72 2.06 6.31
CA VAL A 79 -7.06 1.08 7.33
C VAL A 79 -8.47 1.37 7.84
N ASP A 80 -9.29 0.34 7.86
CA ASP A 80 -10.65 0.40 8.40
C ASP A 80 -10.68 -0.46 9.66
N ASP A 81 -10.67 0.18 10.82
CA ASP A 81 -10.61 -0.53 12.08
C ASP A 81 -11.91 -1.27 12.40
N GLU A 82 -13.03 -0.73 11.98
CA GLU A 82 -14.32 -1.37 12.19
C GLU A 82 -14.38 -2.71 11.47
N LYS A 83 -13.95 -2.71 10.22
CA LYS A 83 -13.96 -3.93 9.40
C LYS A 83 -12.69 -4.74 9.55
N LYS A 84 -11.74 -4.25 10.32
CA LYS A 84 -10.42 -4.87 10.50
C LYS A 84 -9.79 -5.22 9.16
N THR A 85 -9.74 -4.21 8.29
CA THR A 85 -9.31 -4.39 6.91
C THR A 85 -8.27 -3.33 6.54
N VAL A 86 -7.23 -3.79 5.87
CA VAL A 86 -6.24 -2.92 5.23
C VAL A 86 -6.55 -2.92 3.74
N TRP A 87 -6.84 -1.75 3.20
CA TRP A 87 -7.17 -1.58 1.79
C TRP A 87 -5.92 -1.14 1.04
N ILE A 88 -5.40 -2.03 0.20
CA ILE A 88 -4.23 -1.72 -0.62
C ILE A 88 -4.71 -0.98 -1.85
N LEU A 89 -4.14 0.21 -2.10
CA LEU A 89 -4.66 1.10 -3.13
C LEU A 89 -3.74 1.29 -4.31
N VAL A 90 -2.47 1.64 -4.07
CA VAL A 90 -1.56 2.01 -5.15
C VAL A 90 -0.16 1.49 -4.87
N LEU A 91 0.47 0.98 -5.92
CA LEU A 91 1.91 0.70 -5.93
C LEU A 91 2.54 1.65 -6.92
N ARG A 92 3.55 2.39 -6.49
CA ARG A 92 4.19 3.36 -7.37
C ARG A 92 5.67 3.49 -7.10
N LYS A 93 6.37 3.95 -8.11
CA LYS A 93 7.77 4.23 -7.97
C LYS A 93 7.97 5.57 -7.28
N ARG A 94 9.05 5.69 -6.54
CA ARG A 94 9.32 6.84 -5.68
C ARG A 94 9.30 8.18 -6.41
N ASN A 95 9.77 8.21 -7.66
CA ASN A 95 9.90 9.45 -8.42
C ASN A 95 8.67 9.86 -9.21
N GLU A 96 7.63 9.04 -9.20
CA GLU A 96 6.43 9.36 -9.95
C GLU A 96 5.62 10.43 -9.23
N LYS A 97 5.19 11.43 -9.98
CA LYS A 97 4.52 12.59 -9.40
C LYS A 97 3.01 12.55 -9.53
N THR A 98 2.47 11.64 -10.29
CA THR A 98 1.07 11.64 -10.66
C THR A 98 0.23 10.90 -9.66
N TYR A 99 -0.75 11.56 -9.09
CA TYR A 99 -1.65 11.00 -8.11
C TYR A 99 -3.12 11.10 -8.47
N SER A 100 -3.41 11.60 -9.58
CA SER A 100 -4.81 11.81 -9.97
C SER A 100 -5.57 10.54 -10.24
#